data_8ef8c8e6e1a45a79c5729851524ede26
#
_entry.id   8ef8c8e6e1a45a79c5729851524ede26
#
_cell.length_a   1.000
_cell.length_b   1.000
_cell.length_c   1.000
_cell.angle_alpha   90.00
_cell.angle_beta   90.00
_cell.angle_gamma   90.00
#
_symmetry.space_group_name_H-M   'P 1'
#
loop_
_entity.id
_entity.type
_entity.pdbx_description
1 polymer ?
#
loop_
_entity_poly.entity_id
_entity_poly.type
_entity_poly.pdbx_seq_one_letter_code
_entity_poly.pdbx_strand_id
1 'polypeptide(L)' 'MEEYSSLEKKIMSILYSAGKPLPTERIAKQLDISRITAKKYLLGLEKNGKVGSKKEGRAVYWWLNSSSKVLK' A
#
# COMPACT_ATOMS: atom_id res chain seq x y z
N MET A 1 -4.58 -15.34 13.71
CA MET A 1 -4.27 -13.98 13.80
C MET A 1 -3.24 -13.54 12.79
N GLU A 2 -3.48 -12.45 12.14
CA GLU A 2 -2.58 -11.99 11.15
C GLU A 2 -1.56 -11.08 11.71
N GLU A 3 -0.38 -11.21 11.20
CA GLU A 3 0.68 -10.36 11.64
C GLU A 3 1.31 -9.71 10.48
N TYR A 4 1.34 -8.41 10.46
CA TYR A 4 2.00 -7.67 9.42
C TYR A 4 3.31 -7.14 9.95
N SER A 5 4.31 -7.08 9.08
CA SER A 5 5.58 -6.53 9.48
C SER A 5 5.41 -5.06 9.81
N SER A 6 6.42 -4.53 10.49
CA SER A 6 6.43 -3.12 10.83
C SER A 6 6.29 -2.26 9.59
N LEU A 7 6.96 -2.66 8.51
CA LEU A 7 6.93 -1.91 7.28
C LEU A 7 5.54 -1.94 6.65
N GLU A 8 4.88 -3.09 6.68
CA GLU A 8 3.53 -3.20 6.14
C GLU A 8 2.56 -2.31 6.90
N LYS A 9 2.70 -2.26 8.22
CA LYS A 9 1.84 -1.41 9.02
C LYS A 9 2.07 0.06 8.69
N LYS A 10 3.31 0.44 8.46
CA LYS A 10 3.62 1.82 8.10
C LYS A 10 3.03 2.17 6.75
N ILE A 11 3.10 1.25 5.80
CA ILE A 11 2.51 1.48 4.48
C ILE A 11 1.02 1.73 4.61
N MET A 12 0.33 0.87 5.37
CA MET A 12 -1.10 1.04 5.53
C MET A 12 -1.44 2.35 6.21
N SER A 13 -0.62 2.75 7.18
CA SER A 13 -0.84 4.00 7.86
C SER A 13 -0.67 5.20 6.92
N ILE A 14 0.34 5.15 6.07
CA ILE A 14 0.56 6.21 5.10
C ILE A 14 -0.63 6.34 4.16
N LEU A 15 -1.12 5.22 3.67
CA LEU A 15 -2.25 5.23 2.75
C LEU A 15 -3.52 5.71 3.43
N TYR A 16 -3.70 5.31 4.66
CA TYR A 16 -4.87 5.75 5.42
C TYR A 16 -4.85 7.25 5.61
N SER A 17 -3.71 7.79 6.01
CA SER A 17 -3.59 9.23 6.24
C SER A 17 -3.74 10.04 4.97
N ALA A 18 -3.26 9.49 3.85
CA ALA A 18 -3.32 10.23 2.59
C ALA A 18 -4.75 10.40 2.10
N GLY A 19 -5.60 9.41 2.32
CA GLY A 19 -6.97 9.49 1.87
C GLY A 19 -7.12 9.51 0.37
N LYS A 20 -6.08 9.17 -0.36
CA LYS A 20 -6.11 9.15 -1.82
C LYS A 20 -5.02 8.22 -2.31
N PRO A 21 -5.10 7.76 -3.56
CA PRO A 21 -4.05 6.89 -4.08
C PRO A 21 -2.70 7.58 -4.12
N LEU A 22 -1.66 6.84 -3.80
CA LEU A 22 -0.31 7.36 -3.84
C LEU A 22 0.55 6.50 -4.75
N PRO A 23 1.48 7.13 -5.49
CA PRO A 23 2.38 6.34 -6.34
C PRO A 23 3.41 5.61 -5.50
N THR A 24 3.90 4.50 -6.05
CA THR A 24 4.88 3.68 -5.35
C THR A 24 6.08 4.50 -4.89
N GLU A 25 6.52 5.40 -5.74
CA GLU A 25 7.69 6.21 -5.43
C GLU A 25 7.48 7.07 -4.19
N ARG A 26 6.30 7.63 -4.05
CA ARG A 26 6.00 8.48 -2.90
C ARG A 26 6.03 7.65 -1.62
N ILE A 27 5.46 6.45 -1.68
CA ILE A 27 5.44 5.58 -0.51
C ILE A 27 6.85 5.17 -0.14
N ALA A 28 7.65 4.79 -1.13
CA ALA A 28 9.02 4.38 -0.88
C ALA A 28 9.82 5.51 -0.26
N LYS A 29 9.62 6.72 -0.74
CA LYS A 29 10.34 7.86 -0.24
C LYS A 29 10.00 8.16 1.21
N GLN A 30 8.73 8.05 1.55
CA GLN A 30 8.33 8.28 2.93
C GLN A 30 8.88 7.25 3.89
N LEU A 31 9.10 6.04 3.41
CA LEU A 31 9.64 4.97 4.23
C LEU A 31 11.15 4.87 4.15
N ASP A 32 11.76 5.66 3.28
CA ASP A 32 13.20 5.64 3.09
C ASP A 32 13.67 4.25 2.66
N ILE A 33 12.95 3.67 1.71
CA ILE A 33 13.31 2.37 1.15
C ILE A 33 13.27 2.49 -0.36
N SER A 34 13.80 1.48 -1.03
CA SER A 34 13.81 1.49 -2.49
C SER A 34 12.40 1.25 -3.03
N ARG A 35 12.18 1.70 -4.25
CA ARG A 35 10.90 1.49 -4.91
C ARG A 35 10.61 0.01 -5.08
N ILE A 36 11.63 -0.77 -5.37
CA ILE A 36 11.49 -2.20 -5.54
C ILE A 36 11.01 -2.85 -4.24
N THR A 37 11.61 -2.46 -3.13
CA THR A 37 11.22 -2.99 -1.84
C THR A 37 9.80 -2.59 -1.49
N ALA A 38 9.45 -1.33 -1.73
CA ALA A 38 8.10 -0.86 -1.45
C ALA A 38 7.08 -1.64 -2.25
N LYS A 39 7.37 -1.85 -3.54
CA LYS A 39 6.44 -2.59 -4.39
C LYS A 39 6.25 -4.01 -3.92
N LYS A 40 7.31 -4.63 -3.45
CA LYS A 40 7.23 -5.99 -2.96
C LYS A 40 6.23 -6.10 -1.80
N TYR A 41 6.32 -5.18 -0.85
CA TYR A 41 5.40 -5.20 0.27
C TYR A 41 3.99 -4.82 -0.14
N LEU A 42 3.88 -3.87 -1.06
CA LEU A 42 2.56 -3.46 -1.55
C LEU A 42 1.86 -4.60 -2.28
N LEU A 43 2.61 -5.37 -3.07
CA LEU A 43 2.01 -6.51 -3.76
C LEU A 43 1.52 -7.56 -2.77
N GLY A 44 2.26 -7.75 -1.69
CA GLY A 44 1.84 -8.66 -0.65
C GLY A 44 0.55 -8.22 0.01
N LEU A 45 0.45 -6.92 0.28
CA LEU A 45 -0.77 -6.38 0.87
C LEU A 45 -1.95 -6.46 -0.09
N GLU A 46 -1.67 -6.27 -1.38
CA GLU A 46 -2.72 -6.37 -2.38
C GLU A 46 -3.24 -7.81 -2.47
N LYS A 47 -2.34 -8.75 -2.40
CA LYS A 47 -2.72 -10.16 -2.44
C LYS A 47 -3.62 -10.51 -1.27
N ASN A 48 -3.43 -9.86 -0.15
CA ASN A 48 -4.26 -10.08 1.03
C ASN A 48 -5.50 -9.21 1.05
N GLY A 49 -5.73 -8.45 0.00
CA GLY A 49 -6.92 -7.61 -0.09
C GLY A 49 -6.89 -6.36 0.75
N LYS A 50 -5.72 -5.98 1.25
CA LYS A 50 -5.62 -4.79 2.09
C LYS A 50 -5.44 -3.51 1.32
N VAL A 51 -4.86 -3.59 0.13
CA VAL A 51 -4.69 -2.41 -0.71
C VAL A 51 -5.11 -2.75 -2.13
N GLY A 52 -5.41 -1.71 -2.90
CA GLY A 52 -5.70 -1.86 -4.32
C GLY A 52 -4.67 -1.07 -5.08
N SER A 53 -4.61 -1.28 -6.38
CA SER A 53 -3.65 -0.57 -7.21
C SER A 53 -4.21 -0.33 -8.59
N LYS A 54 -3.64 0.66 -9.26
CA LYS A 54 -3.98 0.98 -10.63
C LYS A 54 -2.76 1.55 -11.31
N LYS A 55 -2.50 1.06 -12.51
CA LYS A 55 -1.38 1.56 -13.27
C LYS A 55 -1.83 2.69 -14.15
N GLU A 56 -1.09 3.80 -14.14
CA GLU A 56 -1.35 4.91 -14.99
C GLU A 56 -0.03 5.39 -15.58
N GLY A 57 0.12 5.27 -16.88
CA GLY A 57 1.37 5.62 -17.50
C GLY A 57 2.46 4.71 -16.98
N ARG A 58 3.49 5.31 -16.42
CA ARG A 58 4.59 4.53 -15.88
C ARG A 58 4.52 4.37 -14.38
N ALA A 59 3.47 4.90 -13.76
CA ALA A 59 3.35 4.86 -12.32
C ALA A 59 2.26 3.90 -11.92
N VAL A 60 2.42 3.31 -10.74
CA VAL A 60 1.40 2.48 -10.15
C VAL A 60 0.96 3.18 -8.88
N TYR A 61 -0.33 3.40 -8.76
CA TYR A 61 -0.92 4.08 -7.60
C TYR A 61 -1.57 3.05 -6.69
N TRP A 62 -1.48 3.30 -5.41
CA TRP A 62 -1.99 2.37 -4.39
C TRP A 62 -2.92 3.09 -3.43
N TRP A 63 -3.90 2.38 -2.93
CA TRP A 63 -4.82 2.94 -1.93
C TRP A 63 -5.19 1.84 -0.95
N LEU A 64 -5.65 2.28 0.21
CA LEU A 64 -6.06 1.34 1.24
C LEU A 64 -7.50 0.89 0.98
N ASN A 65 -7.72 -0.41 0.99
CA ASN A 65 -9.05 -0.94 0.78
C ASN A 65 -9.81 -0.94 2.09
N SER A 66 -10.62 0.06 2.30
CA SER A 66 -11.36 0.10 3.53
C SER A 66 -12.64 -0.70 3.44
N SER A 67 -13.14 -0.88 2.26
CA SER A 67 -14.38 -1.61 2.11
C SER A 67 -14.22 -3.08 2.36
N SER A 68 -13.02 -3.56 2.39
CA SER A 68 -12.83 -4.98 2.57
C SER A 68 -13.35 -5.48 3.89
N LYS A 69 -13.56 -4.62 4.83
CA LYS A 69 -14.03 -5.04 6.11
C LYS A 69 -15.51 -5.06 6.20
N VAL A 70 -16.11 -4.56 5.26
CA VAL A 70 -17.51 -4.58 5.36
C VAL A 70 -18.08 -5.94 5.15
N LEU A 71 -18.06 -5.96 4.99
CA LEU A 71 -18.70 -6.82 4.85
C LEU A 71 -19.16 -7.53 5.34
N LYS A 72 -19.28 -7.07 5.48
CA LYS A 72 -19.94 -7.56 5.89
C LYS A 72 -20.21 -8.07 6.21
#